data_d0d27d839b6e049754e2c95d9b56cd6e
#
_entry.id   d0d27d839b6e049754e2c95d9b56cd6e
#
_cell.length_a   1.000
_cell.length_b   1.000
_cell.length_c   1.000
_cell.angle_alpha   90.00
_cell.angle_beta   90.00
_cell.angle_gamma   90.00
#
_symmetry.space_group_name_H-M   'P 1'
#
loop_
_entity.id
_entity.type
_entity.pdbx_description
1 polymer ?
#
loop_
_entity_poly.entity_id
_entity_poly.type
_entity_poly.pdbx_seq_one_letter_code
_entity_poly.pdbx_strand_id
1 'polypeptide(L)'
;MTRILERLTLAMRLALFALLGVVLVAPPLVMFWMQSSRDIATARREQEGLEPARALLRVIQLTQQHRGLAANVLGGNAAMQAQRTAKETEVAKAAEEFGAALNRAGADASLVGAWKRALEDWKGLARDVAGAAISGKESYARHTALIGAQLEVLDQLADGFGLSLDPEADGYHLIMATLFHMPRLTESLGQARARGSLHLAQRKITGEERAGLMALVGNVSVNFQDMSRSLGKALEINPGLKEALGHASAETKDLIEKAMRLAREQIVEAETLSYPAGDYFAFYTQVIDAQFKLIDRASEGLERILAARVSRLTGAQMAVLGAIALVVVVAILLGVAVVRSILRQLGGEPAYAAEVVAKVAGGDLGVRIETRAGDETSLLAAMKRMVESLGGTVRRIKDSAEAVGTASQQIASGNADLSSRTEEQASSLEQTASSMEELAS
;
A
#
# COMPACT_ATOMS: atom_id res chain seq x y z
N MET A 1 12.34 -37.49 -16.42
CA MET A 1 11.92 -36.81 -15.20
C MET A 1 11.70 -37.76 -14.02
N THR A 2 11.01 -38.89 -14.18
CA THR A 2 10.77 -39.87 -13.11
C THR A 2 12.05 -40.44 -12.49
N ARG A 3 13.05 -40.86 -13.31
CA ARG A 3 14.33 -41.41 -12.82
C ARG A 3 15.17 -40.44 -11.97
N ILE A 4 15.01 -39.13 -12.15
CA ILE A 4 15.73 -38.12 -11.31
C ILE A 4 15.01 -38.00 -9.96
N LEU A 5 13.69 -37.99 -9.95
CA LEU A 5 12.91 -37.93 -8.71
C LEU A 5 13.10 -39.16 -7.82
N GLU A 6 13.33 -40.36 -8.44
CA GLU A 6 13.56 -41.59 -7.68
C GLU A 6 14.85 -41.59 -6.86
N ARG A 7 15.87 -40.82 -7.30
CA ARG A 7 17.17 -40.70 -6.60
C ARG A 7 17.16 -39.66 -5.43
N LEU A 8 16.08 -38.87 -5.32
CA LEU A 8 15.99 -37.84 -4.28
C LEU A 8 15.44 -38.45 -2.99
N THR A 9 15.99 -38.02 -1.85
CA THR A 9 15.41 -38.31 -0.52
C THR A 9 14.01 -37.73 -0.40
N LEU A 10 13.19 -38.24 0.53
CA LEU A 10 11.85 -37.71 0.80
C LEU A 10 11.88 -36.21 1.12
N ALA A 11 12.86 -35.78 1.92
CA ALA A 11 13.05 -34.37 2.25
C ALA A 11 13.33 -33.51 1.01
N MET A 12 14.17 -33.99 0.07
CA MET A 12 14.47 -33.26 -1.18
C MET A 12 13.26 -33.17 -2.11
N ARG A 13 12.44 -34.21 -2.19
CA ARG A 13 11.18 -34.17 -2.99
C ARG A 13 10.22 -33.13 -2.45
N LEU A 14 10.03 -33.07 -1.13
CA LEU A 14 9.16 -32.08 -0.50
C LEU A 14 9.75 -30.66 -0.58
N ALA A 15 11.07 -30.49 -0.51
CA ALA A 15 11.73 -29.21 -0.77
C ALA A 15 11.51 -28.74 -2.23
N LEU A 16 11.48 -29.64 -3.20
CA LEU A 16 11.17 -29.30 -4.58
C LEU A 16 9.74 -28.82 -4.75
N PHE A 17 8.78 -29.46 -4.08
CA PHE A 17 7.37 -28.99 -4.06
C PHE A 17 7.24 -27.62 -3.36
N ALA A 18 7.96 -27.40 -2.25
CA ALA A 18 8.00 -26.10 -1.59
C ALA A 18 8.60 -25.02 -2.49
N LEU A 19 9.67 -25.33 -3.23
CA LEU A 19 10.27 -24.42 -4.20
C LEU A 19 9.28 -24.07 -5.33
N LEU A 20 8.55 -25.05 -5.84
CA LEU A 20 7.51 -24.82 -6.84
C LEU A 20 6.40 -23.91 -6.29
N GLY A 21 6.00 -24.13 -5.04
CA GLY A 21 5.04 -23.25 -4.34
C GLY A 21 5.54 -21.81 -4.24
N VAL A 22 6.83 -21.62 -3.89
CA VAL A 22 7.45 -20.29 -3.85
C VAL A 22 7.45 -19.65 -5.26
N VAL A 23 7.82 -20.38 -6.30
CA VAL A 23 7.83 -19.87 -7.68
C VAL A 23 6.43 -19.44 -8.15
N LEU A 24 5.38 -20.13 -7.72
CA LEU A 24 4.00 -19.79 -8.06
C LEU A 24 3.48 -18.58 -7.28
N VAL A 25 3.87 -18.43 -6.02
CA VAL A 25 3.37 -17.36 -5.13
C VAL A 25 4.21 -16.08 -5.25
N ALA A 26 5.49 -16.17 -5.54
CA ALA A 26 6.37 -15.01 -5.58
C ALA A 26 5.97 -13.94 -6.62
N PRO A 27 5.60 -14.26 -7.89
CA PRO A 27 5.22 -13.24 -8.85
C PRO A 27 4.00 -12.41 -8.41
N PRO A 28 2.84 -12.99 -8.02
CA PRO A 28 1.70 -12.21 -7.55
C PRO A 28 2.01 -11.42 -6.27
N LEU A 29 2.85 -11.95 -5.38
CA LEU A 29 3.28 -11.24 -4.18
C LEU A 29 4.14 -10.02 -4.51
N VAL A 30 5.08 -10.16 -5.43
CA VAL A 30 5.92 -9.06 -5.92
C VAL A 30 5.05 -8.00 -6.60
N MET A 31 4.08 -8.41 -7.43
CA MET A 31 3.14 -7.48 -8.07
C MET A 31 2.30 -6.73 -7.03
N PHE A 32 1.75 -7.43 -6.04
CA PHE A 32 1.01 -6.79 -4.94
C PHE A 32 1.88 -5.79 -4.17
N TRP A 33 3.11 -6.19 -3.81
CA TRP A 33 4.03 -5.31 -3.09
C TRP A 33 4.40 -4.07 -3.91
N MET A 34 4.68 -4.24 -5.20
CA MET A 34 4.99 -3.11 -6.10
C MET A 34 3.80 -2.16 -6.25
N GLN A 35 2.59 -2.70 -6.45
CA GLN A 35 1.37 -1.88 -6.59
C GLN A 35 1.07 -1.13 -5.29
N SER A 36 1.01 -1.83 -4.17
CA SER A 36 0.74 -1.22 -2.86
C SER A 36 1.79 -0.19 -2.46
N SER A 37 3.07 -0.44 -2.80
CA SER A 37 4.15 0.53 -2.54
C SER A 37 4.02 1.79 -3.40
N ARG A 38 3.54 1.67 -4.66
CA ARG A 38 3.23 2.82 -5.52
C ARG A 38 2.07 3.63 -4.96
N ASP A 39 0.99 2.98 -4.55
CA ASP A 39 -0.18 3.64 -3.98
C ASP A 39 0.18 4.42 -2.70
N ILE A 40 1.01 3.82 -1.83
CA ILE A 40 1.53 4.49 -0.63
C ILE A 40 2.45 5.67 -1.00
N ALA A 41 3.31 5.50 -2.00
CA ALA A 41 4.21 6.58 -2.44
C ALA A 41 3.42 7.76 -3.03
N THR A 42 2.37 7.50 -3.83
CA THR A 42 1.48 8.52 -4.35
C THR A 42 0.76 9.27 -3.23
N ALA A 43 0.14 8.55 -2.29
CA ALA A 43 -0.54 9.17 -1.15
C ALA A 43 0.40 10.01 -0.26
N ARG A 44 1.65 9.58 -0.08
CA ARG A 44 2.67 10.37 0.62
C ARG A 44 3.06 11.61 -0.16
N ARG A 45 3.22 11.50 -1.48
CA ARG A 45 3.55 12.64 -2.34
C ARG A 45 2.45 13.71 -2.29
N GLU A 46 1.17 13.31 -2.33
CA GLU A 46 0.02 14.20 -2.12
C GLU A 46 0.08 14.88 -0.74
N GLN A 47 0.35 14.13 0.32
CA GLN A 47 0.49 14.67 1.68
C GLN A 47 1.64 15.68 1.79
N GLU A 48 2.79 15.42 1.18
CA GLU A 48 3.94 16.32 1.14
C GLU A 48 3.64 17.65 0.43
N GLY A 49 2.71 17.66 -0.53
CA GLY A 49 2.26 18.85 -1.23
C GLY A 49 1.39 19.80 -0.40
N LEU A 50 0.79 19.34 0.72
CA LEU A 50 -0.13 20.18 1.51
C LEU A 50 0.57 21.32 2.25
N GLU A 51 1.74 21.10 2.82
CA GLU A 51 2.48 22.15 3.53
C GLU A 51 2.79 23.34 2.60
N PRO A 52 3.43 23.13 1.43
CA PRO A 52 3.66 24.24 0.50
C PRO A 52 2.35 24.82 -0.06
N ALA A 53 1.29 24.02 -0.30
CA ALA A 53 0.02 24.57 -0.76
C ALA A 53 -0.58 25.57 0.25
N ARG A 54 -0.60 25.23 1.55
CA ARG A 54 -1.06 26.13 2.63
C ARG A 54 -0.20 27.38 2.72
N ALA A 55 1.12 27.25 2.61
CA ALA A 55 2.04 28.39 2.64
C ALA A 55 1.77 29.35 1.45
N LEU A 56 1.52 28.81 0.24
CA LEU A 56 1.20 29.64 -0.92
C LEU A 56 -0.17 30.32 -0.81
N LEU A 57 -1.18 29.64 -0.29
CA LEU A 57 -2.49 30.23 0.02
C LEU A 57 -2.33 31.43 0.96
N ARG A 58 -1.45 31.33 1.94
CA ARG A 58 -1.12 32.46 2.83
C ARG A 58 -0.43 33.62 2.09
N VAL A 59 0.50 33.35 1.19
CA VAL A 59 1.11 34.37 0.33
C VAL A 59 0.07 35.09 -0.49
N ILE A 60 -0.85 34.34 -1.16
CA ILE A 60 -1.93 34.89 -1.96
C ILE A 60 -2.82 35.82 -1.13
N GLN A 61 -3.27 35.37 0.06
CA GLN A 61 -4.07 36.16 0.98
C GLN A 61 -3.39 37.50 1.33
N LEU A 62 -2.13 37.43 1.75
CA LEU A 62 -1.38 38.63 2.16
C LEU A 62 -1.11 39.55 0.99
N THR A 63 -0.86 39.05 -0.21
CA THR A 63 -0.70 39.83 -1.46
C THR A 63 -2.01 40.57 -1.80
N GLN A 64 -3.16 39.91 -1.67
CA GLN A 64 -4.49 40.54 -1.87
C GLN A 64 -4.73 41.68 -0.83
N GLN A 65 -4.35 41.46 0.42
CA GLN A 65 -4.44 42.48 1.48
C GLN A 65 -3.50 43.65 1.22
N HIS A 66 -2.25 43.37 0.81
CA HIS A 66 -1.30 44.42 0.43
C HIS A 66 -1.79 45.26 -0.75
N ARG A 67 -2.40 44.63 -1.79
CA ARG A 67 -3.04 45.34 -2.92
C ARG A 67 -4.02 46.38 -2.44
N GLY A 68 -4.91 46.00 -1.49
CA GLY A 68 -5.91 46.91 -0.93
C GLY A 68 -5.28 48.09 -0.18
N LEU A 69 -4.27 47.85 0.63
CA LEU A 69 -3.55 48.89 1.39
C LEU A 69 -2.71 49.80 0.47
N ALA A 70 -2.02 49.21 -0.51
CA ALA A 70 -1.24 49.95 -1.51
C ALA A 70 -2.11 50.90 -2.31
N ALA A 71 -3.31 50.47 -2.77
CA ALA A 71 -4.26 51.31 -3.45
C ALA A 71 -4.72 52.51 -2.62
N ASN A 72 -4.96 52.31 -1.31
CA ASN A 72 -5.30 53.39 -0.38
C ASN A 72 -4.17 54.42 -0.20
N VAL A 73 -2.95 53.92 0.03
CA VAL A 73 -1.78 54.80 0.25
C VAL A 73 -1.45 55.61 -0.99
N LEU A 74 -1.40 54.99 -2.18
CA LEU A 74 -1.15 55.65 -3.45
C LEU A 74 -2.31 56.57 -3.89
N GLY A 75 -3.50 56.33 -3.35
CA GLY A 75 -4.67 57.25 -3.47
C GLY A 75 -4.64 58.42 -2.53
N GLY A 76 -3.58 58.61 -1.71
CA GLY A 76 -3.41 59.75 -0.81
C GLY A 76 -3.81 59.52 0.65
N ASN A 77 -4.21 58.32 1.03
CA ASN A 77 -4.53 57.99 2.44
C ASN A 77 -3.24 57.59 3.21
N ALA A 78 -2.50 58.61 3.68
CA ALA A 78 -1.26 58.42 4.40
C ALA A 78 -1.43 57.68 5.76
N ALA A 79 -2.62 57.68 6.35
CA ALA A 79 -2.88 56.94 7.58
C ALA A 79 -2.71 55.42 7.44
N MET A 80 -2.81 54.87 6.23
CA MET A 80 -2.66 53.45 5.95
C MET A 80 -1.18 53.03 5.67
N GLN A 81 -0.23 53.97 5.64
CA GLN A 81 1.16 53.71 5.32
C GLN A 81 1.82 52.68 6.27
N ALA A 82 1.60 52.82 7.57
CA ALA A 82 2.16 51.88 8.56
C ALA A 82 1.60 50.44 8.37
N GLN A 83 0.30 50.32 8.09
CA GLN A 83 -0.34 49.05 7.86
C GLN A 83 0.14 48.40 6.54
N ARG A 84 0.33 49.19 5.48
CA ARG A 84 0.88 48.73 4.18
C ARG A 84 2.30 48.19 4.38
N THR A 85 3.19 48.91 5.11
CA THR A 85 4.55 48.47 5.36
C THR A 85 4.60 47.19 6.20
N ALA A 86 3.77 47.08 7.23
CA ALA A 86 3.65 45.86 8.00
C ALA A 86 3.20 44.67 7.13
N LYS A 87 2.22 44.90 6.23
CA LYS A 87 1.72 43.86 5.31
C LYS A 87 2.78 43.45 4.29
N GLU A 88 3.58 44.37 3.78
CA GLU A 88 4.72 44.08 2.91
C GLU A 88 5.72 43.12 3.59
N THR A 89 6.02 43.36 4.85
CA THR A 89 6.88 42.48 5.67
C THR A 89 6.26 41.10 5.86
N GLU A 90 4.94 41.04 6.10
CA GLU A 90 4.23 39.75 6.22
C GLU A 90 4.26 38.96 4.92
N VAL A 91 4.07 39.60 3.75
CA VAL A 91 4.16 38.92 2.43
C VAL A 91 5.58 38.40 2.22
N ALA A 92 6.62 39.22 2.51
CA ALA A 92 7.99 38.81 2.32
C ALA A 92 8.32 37.55 3.18
N LYS A 93 7.90 37.56 4.46
CA LYS A 93 8.09 36.40 5.35
C LYS A 93 7.36 35.17 4.86
N ALA A 94 6.08 35.30 4.47
CA ALA A 94 5.30 34.16 3.95
C ALA A 94 5.88 33.61 2.65
N ALA A 95 6.45 34.47 1.80
CA ALA A 95 7.14 34.08 0.57
C ALA A 95 8.41 33.27 0.84
N GLU A 96 9.18 33.63 1.88
CA GLU A 96 10.33 32.84 2.33
C GLU A 96 9.90 31.48 2.90
N GLU A 97 8.86 31.46 3.74
CA GLU A 97 8.29 30.24 4.31
C GLU A 97 7.81 29.28 3.22
N PHE A 98 7.12 29.80 2.18
CA PHE A 98 6.71 28.99 1.03
C PHE A 98 7.91 28.44 0.25
N GLY A 99 8.92 29.27 -0.05
CA GLY A 99 10.15 28.80 -0.71
C GLY A 99 10.86 27.70 0.07
N ALA A 100 10.91 27.81 1.40
CA ALA A 100 11.46 26.77 2.27
C ALA A 100 10.60 25.49 2.26
N ALA A 101 9.27 25.61 2.25
CA ALA A 101 8.35 24.49 2.17
C ALA A 101 8.47 23.73 0.85
N LEU A 102 8.59 24.44 -0.30
CA LEU A 102 8.85 23.82 -1.60
C LEU A 102 10.15 22.99 -1.60
N ASN A 103 11.20 23.52 -1.03
CA ASN A 103 12.49 22.82 -0.96
C ASN A 103 12.40 21.56 -0.06
N ARG A 104 11.74 21.66 1.09
CA ARG A 104 11.54 20.48 1.98
C ARG A 104 10.71 19.39 1.32
N ALA A 105 9.67 19.78 0.59
CA ALA A 105 8.79 18.84 -0.14
C ALA A 105 9.44 18.25 -1.41
N GLY A 106 10.65 18.68 -1.79
CA GLY A 106 11.32 18.20 -3.00
C GLY A 106 10.55 18.54 -4.29
N ALA A 107 10.11 19.80 -4.40
CA ALA A 107 9.44 20.30 -5.60
C ALA A 107 10.37 20.25 -6.82
N ASP A 108 9.80 20.03 -8.00
CA ASP A 108 10.58 19.98 -9.23
C ASP A 108 11.13 21.37 -9.64
N ALA A 109 12.11 21.36 -10.56
CA ALA A 109 12.78 22.57 -10.99
C ALA A 109 11.86 23.55 -11.74
N SER A 110 10.79 23.06 -12.40
CA SER A 110 9.82 23.87 -13.12
C SER A 110 8.99 24.71 -12.15
N LEU A 111 8.44 24.06 -11.11
CA LEU A 111 7.65 24.71 -10.06
C LEU A 111 8.51 25.73 -9.27
N VAL A 112 9.73 25.34 -8.89
CA VAL A 112 10.67 26.25 -8.23
C VAL A 112 11.02 27.45 -9.13
N GLY A 113 11.17 27.22 -10.43
CA GLY A 113 11.41 28.30 -11.42
C GLY A 113 10.21 29.24 -11.58
N ALA A 114 8.99 28.73 -11.60
CA ALA A 114 7.76 29.52 -11.65
C ALA A 114 7.64 30.40 -10.38
N TRP A 115 7.87 29.83 -9.22
CA TRP A 115 7.87 30.58 -7.97
C TRP A 115 8.93 31.69 -7.93
N LYS A 116 10.16 31.41 -8.38
CA LYS A 116 11.21 32.45 -8.42
C LYS A 116 10.81 33.66 -9.27
N ARG A 117 10.14 33.45 -10.41
CA ARG A 117 9.63 34.56 -11.23
C ARG A 117 8.58 35.37 -10.47
N ALA A 118 7.57 34.72 -9.87
CA ALA A 118 6.55 35.39 -9.08
C ALA A 118 7.13 36.17 -7.88
N LEU A 119 8.18 35.63 -7.26
CA LEU A 119 8.88 36.31 -6.14
C LEU A 119 9.66 37.55 -6.61
N GLU A 120 10.31 37.53 -7.76
CA GLU A 120 10.97 38.71 -8.32
C GLU A 120 9.96 39.79 -8.75
N ASP A 121 8.83 39.40 -9.33
CA ASP A 121 7.72 40.31 -9.62
C ASP A 121 7.17 40.96 -8.35
N TRP A 122 7.03 40.21 -7.26
CA TRP A 122 6.66 40.74 -5.96
C TRP A 122 7.67 41.76 -5.45
N LYS A 123 8.96 41.45 -5.45
CA LYS A 123 10.02 42.35 -4.97
C LYS A 123 10.06 43.66 -5.77
N GLY A 124 9.91 43.57 -7.10
CA GLY A 124 9.82 44.74 -7.97
C GLY A 124 8.61 45.61 -7.64
N LEU A 125 7.43 44.97 -7.52
CA LEU A 125 6.18 45.66 -7.21
C LEU A 125 6.22 46.31 -5.82
N ALA A 126 6.69 45.62 -4.78
CA ALA A 126 6.80 46.13 -3.43
C ALA A 126 7.71 47.39 -3.37
N ARG A 127 8.86 47.35 -4.07
CA ARG A 127 9.77 48.51 -4.19
C ARG A 127 9.11 49.72 -4.83
N ASP A 128 8.43 49.52 -5.94
CA ASP A 128 7.77 50.58 -6.70
C ASP A 128 6.61 51.20 -5.92
N VAL A 129 5.86 50.40 -5.19
CA VAL A 129 4.80 50.87 -4.26
C VAL A 129 5.39 51.64 -3.10
N ALA A 130 6.49 51.13 -2.47
CA ALA A 130 7.13 51.79 -1.33
C ALA A 130 7.71 53.16 -1.71
N GLY A 131 8.29 53.26 -2.94
CA GLY A 131 8.83 54.51 -3.49
C GLY A 131 7.78 55.41 -4.12
N ALA A 132 6.49 55.09 -4.10
CA ALA A 132 5.42 55.78 -4.84
C ALA A 132 5.79 56.03 -6.31
N ALA A 133 6.53 55.12 -6.95
CA ALA A 133 7.01 55.20 -8.33
C ALA A 133 5.91 54.85 -9.34
N ILE A 134 4.80 54.30 -8.92
CA ILE A 134 3.65 53.88 -9.74
C ILE A 134 2.34 54.44 -9.21
N SER A 135 1.37 54.60 -10.10
CA SER A 135 0.03 55.04 -9.72
C SER A 135 -0.77 53.95 -9.02
N GLY A 136 -1.80 54.33 -8.23
CA GLY A 136 -2.73 53.36 -7.60
C GLY A 136 -3.37 52.41 -8.61
N LYS A 137 -3.70 52.92 -9.83
CA LYS A 137 -4.26 52.09 -10.93
C LYS A 137 -3.24 51.06 -11.45
N GLU A 138 -2.02 51.47 -11.63
CA GLU A 138 -0.94 50.56 -12.08
C GLU A 138 -0.57 49.56 -11.00
N SER A 139 -0.46 49.98 -9.74
CA SER A 139 -0.27 49.12 -8.58
C SER A 139 -1.34 48.01 -8.50
N TYR A 140 -2.62 48.40 -8.65
CA TYR A 140 -3.75 47.47 -8.68
C TYR A 140 -3.60 46.43 -9.83
N ALA A 141 -3.28 46.87 -11.03
CA ALA A 141 -3.11 45.99 -12.19
C ALA A 141 -1.94 45.00 -12.00
N ARG A 142 -0.81 45.47 -11.51
CA ARG A 142 0.39 44.64 -11.27
C ARG A 142 0.16 43.63 -10.10
N HIS A 143 -0.50 44.04 -9.03
CA HIS A 143 -0.89 43.10 -7.96
C HIS A 143 -1.84 42.00 -8.48
N THR A 144 -2.81 42.37 -9.32
CA THR A 144 -3.77 41.42 -9.90
C THR A 144 -3.07 40.42 -10.82
N ALA A 145 -2.11 40.88 -11.64
CA ALA A 145 -1.28 39.99 -12.47
C ALA A 145 -0.42 39.07 -11.62
N LEU A 146 0.21 39.58 -10.55
CA LEU A 146 1.02 38.79 -9.62
C LEU A 146 0.18 37.72 -8.91
N ILE A 147 -1.02 38.07 -8.42
CA ILE A 147 -1.92 37.09 -7.80
C ILE A 147 -2.33 36.02 -8.80
N GLY A 148 -2.57 36.39 -10.09
CA GLY A 148 -2.79 35.43 -11.16
C GLY A 148 -1.63 34.44 -11.32
N ALA A 149 -0.38 34.94 -11.35
CA ALA A 149 0.81 34.09 -11.39
C ALA A 149 0.96 33.20 -10.15
N GLN A 150 0.63 33.70 -8.96
CA GLN A 150 0.63 32.89 -7.73
C GLN A 150 -0.43 31.78 -7.77
N LEU A 151 -1.61 32.01 -8.34
CA LEU A 151 -2.64 30.99 -8.57
C LEU A 151 -2.18 29.92 -9.57
N GLU A 152 -1.46 30.33 -10.65
CA GLU A 152 -0.85 29.38 -11.59
C GLU A 152 0.25 28.52 -10.90
N VAL A 153 1.05 29.12 -10.01
CA VAL A 153 2.01 28.34 -9.19
C VAL A 153 1.28 27.35 -8.29
N LEU A 154 0.11 27.70 -7.73
CA LEU A 154 -0.70 26.80 -6.92
C LEU A 154 -1.23 25.61 -7.74
N ASP A 155 -1.66 25.85 -8.99
CA ASP A 155 -2.08 24.79 -9.90
C ASP A 155 -0.91 23.85 -10.24
N GLN A 156 0.25 24.40 -10.62
CA GLN A 156 1.47 23.62 -10.89
C GLN A 156 1.92 22.80 -9.67
N LEU A 157 1.75 23.36 -8.47
CA LEU A 157 2.02 22.66 -7.22
C LEU A 157 1.07 21.46 -7.05
N ALA A 158 -0.22 21.69 -7.23
CA ALA A 158 -1.21 20.62 -7.13
C ALA A 158 -0.95 19.49 -8.12
N ASP A 159 -0.57 19.82 -9.36
CA ASP A 159 -0.20 18.84 -10.40
C ASP A 159 1.10 18.11 -10.04
N GLY A 160 2.14 18.84 -9.65
CA GLY A 160 3.47 18.27 -9.35
C GLY A 160 3.50 17.35 -8.14
N PHE A 161 2.56 17.52 -7.21
CA PHE A 161 2.38 16.63 -6.05
C PHE A 161 1.26 15.61 -6.21
N GLY A 162 0.56 15.58 -7.37
CA GLY A 162 -0.49 14.62 -7.68
C GLY A 162 -1.86 14.95 -7.09
N LEU A 163 -2.00 16.08 -6.38
CA LEU A 163 -3.25 16.50 -5.72
C LEU A 163 -4.41 16.69 -6.69
N SER A 164 -4.15 17.12 -7.94
CA SER A 164 -5.17 17.31 -8.97
C SER A 164 -5.77 16.00 -9.49
N LEU A 165 -5.13 14.85 -9.22
CA LEU A 165 -5.53 13.53 -9.68
C LEU A 165 -5.80 12.56 -8.51
N ASP A 166 -6.16 13.08 -7.35
CA ASP A 166 -6.49 12.28 -6.17
C ASP A 166 -7.51 11.18 -6.51
N PRO A 167 -7.20 9.89 -6.26
CA PRO A 167 -8.07 8.77 -6.65
C PRO A 167 -9.30 8.59 -5.72
N GLU A 168 -9.33 9.25 -4.55
CA GLU A 168 -10.44 9.15 -3.61
C GLU A 168 -11.37 10.34 -3.75
N ALA A 169 -12.66 10.07 -3.95
CA ALA A 169 -13.63 11.10 -4.33
C ALA A 169 -13.79 12.22 -3.29
N ASP A 170 -13.71 11.93 -1.99
CA ASP A 170 -13.77 12.93 -0.93
C ASP A 170 -12.52 13.84 -0.93
N GLY A 171 -11.34 13.25 -1.07
CA GLY A 171 -10.06 13.96 -1.24
C GLY A 171 -10.08 14.83 -2.48
N TYR A 172 -10.38 14.25 -3.65
CA TYR A 172 -10.46 14.96 -4.92
C TYR A 172 -11.37 16.20 -4.84
N HIS A 173 -12.60 16.01 -4.38
CA HIS A 173 -13.55 17.11 -4.31
C HIS A 173 -13.16 18.18 -3.29
N LEU A 174 -12.55 17.80 -2.18
CA LEU A 174 -12.05 18.78 -1.21
C LEU A 174 -10.84 19.55 -1.74
N ILE A 175 -9.92 18.88 -2.45
CA ILE A 175 -8.79 19.51 -3.14
C ILE A 175 -9.28 20.53 -4.17
N MET A 176 -10.22 20.12 -5.04
CA MET A 176 -10.80 21.02 -6.06
C MET A 176 -11.43 22.25 -5.43
N ALA A 177 -12.20 22.08 -4.34
CA ALA A 177 -12.76 23.20 -3.62
C ALA A 177 -11.67 24.11 -3.03
N THR A 178 -10.70 23.54 -2.30
CA THR A 178 -9.76 24.27 -1.44
C THR A 178 -8.62 24.93 -2.21
N LEU A 179 -8.04 24.22 -3.19
CA LEU A 179 -6.86 24.69 -3.92
C LEU A 179 -7.20 25.37 -5.25
N PHE A 180 -8.33 25.02 -5.89
CA PHE A 180 -8.69 25.56 -7.21
C PHE A 180 -9.79 26.62 -7.15
N HIS A 181 -10.92 26.32 -6.51
CA HIS A 181 -12.09 27.21 -6.59
C HIS A 181 -12.09 28.31 -5.53
N MET A 182 -11.79 27.99 -4.28
CA MET A 182 -11.81 28.97 -3.17
C MET A 182 -10.81 30.12 -3.38
N PRO A 183 -9.54 29.91 -3.78
CA PRO A 183 -8.59 31.01 -3.97
C PRO A 183 -9.00 31.94 -5.12
N ARG A 184 -9.56 31.40 -6.22
CA ARG A 184 -10.09 32.19 -7.34
C ARG A 184 -11.32 32.97 -6.95
N LEU A 185 -12.17 32.41 -6.08
CA LEU A 185 -13.31 33.08 -5.51
C LEU A 185 -12.89 34.28 -4.65
N THR A 186 -11.88 34.11 -3.76
CA THR A 186 -11.36 35.24 -2.95
C THR A 186 -10.78 36.33 -3.80
N GLU A 187 -10.12 35.99 -4.91
CA GLU A 187 -9.59 36.98 -5.86
C GLU A 187 -10.72 37.74 -6.55
N SER A 188 -11.75 37.04 -7.04
CA SER A 188 -12.91 37.69 -7.67
C SER A 188 -13.66 38.60 -6.71
N LEU A 189 -13.85 38.16 -5.45
CA LEU A 189 -14.43 38.99 -4.38
C LEU A 189 -13.55 40.20 -4.06
N GLY A 190 -12.24 40.04 -4.00
CA GLY A 190 -11.28 41.13 -3.77
C GLY A 190 -11.31 42.19 -4.86
N GLN A 191 -11.43 41.77 -6.13
CA GLN A 191 -11.59 42.68 -7.25
C GLN A 191 -12.93 43.39 -7.23
N ALA A 192 -14.04 42.70 -6.96
CA ALA A 192 -15.37 43.29 -6.84
C ALA A 192 -15.41 44.28 -5.66
N ARG A 193 -14.79 43.97 -4.51
CA ARG A 193 -14.61 44.89 -3.41
C ARG A 193 -13.94 46.19 -3.82
N ALA A 194 -12.78 46.10 -4.48
CA ALA A 194 -11.98 47.26 -4.83
C ALA A 194 -12.71 48.16 -5.81
N ARG A 195 -13.26 47.60 -6.91
CA ARG A 195 -13.96 48.38 -7.94
C ARG A 195 -15.30 48.93 -7.42
N GLY A 196 -16.08 48.12 -6.70
CA GLY A 196 -17.35 48.56 -6.15
C GLY A 196 -17.17 49.73 -5.15
N SER A 197 -16.21 49.62 -4.22
CA SER A 197 -15.90 50.73 -3.29
C SER A 197 -15.44 51.99 -4.02
N LEU A 198 -14.65 51.89 -5.07
CA LEU A 198 -14.20 53.04 -5.85
C LEU A 198 -15.36 53.78 -6.46
N HIS A 199 -16.27 53.08 -7.17
CA HIS A 199 -17.42 53.71 -7.83
C HIS A 199 -18.40 54.32 -6.80
N LEU A 200 -18.64 53.63 -5.71
CA LEU A 200 -19.46 54.17 -4.60
C LEU A 200 -18.85 55.43 -3.99
N ALA A 201 -17.50 55.47 -3.79
CA ALA A 201 -16.84 56.64 -3.24
C ALA A 201 -16.92 57.85 -4.22
N GLN A 202 -16.77 57.57 -5.50
CA GLN A 202 -16.88 58.59 -6.57
C GLN A 202 -18.33 59.00 -6.85
N ARG A 203 -19.30 58.19 -6.41
CA ARG A 203 -20.74 58.36 -6.75
C ARG A 203 -21.00 58.45 -8.25
N LYS A 204 -20.13 57.82 -9.04
CA LYS A 204 -20.14 57.83 -10.48
C LYS A 204 -19.64 56.49 -11.05
N ILE A 205 -20.31 56.04 -12.07
CA ILE A 205 -19.94 54.85 -12.82
C ILE A 205 -20.34 55.02 -14.29
N THR A 206 -19.45 54.74 -15.22
CA THR A 206 -19.76 54.73 -16.67
C THR A 206 -20.44 53.40 -17.05
N GLY A 207 -21.06 53.34 -18.23
CA GLY A 207 -21.65 52.12 -18.74
C GLY A 207 -20.62 50.99 -18.91
N GLU A 208 -19.38 51.29 -19.33
CA GLU A 208 -18.28 50.33 -19.46
C GLU A 208 -17.81 49.81 -18.12
N GLU A 209 -17.65 50.70 -17.12
CA GLU A 209 -17.25 50.30 -15.74
C GLU A 209 -18.32 49.45 -15.08
N ARG A 210 -19.60 49.74 -15.31
CA ARG A 210 -20.75 48.96 -14.84
C ARG A 210 -20.74 47.56 -15.45
N ALA A 211 -20.52 47.46 -16.77
CA ALA A 211 -20.37 46.17 -17.44
C ALA A 211 -19.16 45.40 -16.90
N GLY A 212 -18.03 46.07 -16.63
CA GLY A 212 -16.86 45.48 -16.02
C GLY A 212 -17.11 44.94 -14.59
N LEU A 213 -17.88 45.68 -13.77
CA LEU A 213 -18.26 45.19 -12.43
C LEU A 213 -19.25 44.03 -12.53
N MET A 214 -20.20 44.07 -13.45
CA MET A 214 -21.12 42.97 -13.72
C MET A 214 -20.38 41.69 -14.11
N ALA A 215 -19.36 41.79 -14.96
CA ALA A 215 -18.50 40.66 -15.31
C ALA A 215 -17.75 40.08 -14.09
N LEU A 216 -17.25 40.94 -13.20
CA LEU A 216 -16.63 40.49 -11.93
C LEU A 216 -17.62 39.75 -11.01
N VAL A 217 -18.85 40.26 -10.84
CA VAL A 217 -19.91 39.59 -10.10
C VAL A 217 -20.26 38.24 -10.74
N GLY A 218 -20.24 38.17 -12.09
CA GLY A 218 -20.38 36.93 -12.84
C GLY A 218 -19.28 35.93 -12.52
N ASN A 219 -18.02 36.36 -12.47
CA ASN A 219 -16.89 35.52 -12.08
C ASN A 219 -17.00 35.03 -10.62
N VAL A 220 -17.46 35.90 -9.69
CA VAL A 220 -17.77 35.47 -8.32
C VAL A 220 -18.81 34.36 -8.34
N SER A 221 -19.88 34.51 -9.13
CA SER A 221 -20.96 33.50 -9.21
C SER A 221 -20.45 32.16 -9.75
N VAL A 222 -19.63 32.14 -10.80
CA VAL A 222 -19.07 30.91 -11.36
C VAL A 222 -18.16 30.21 -10.37
N ASN A 223 -17.16 30.91 -9.81
CA ASN A 223 -16.24 30.33 -8.85
C ASN A 223 -16.98 29.86 -7.56
N PHE A 224 -18.01 30.57 -7.16
CA PHE A 224 -18.85 30.18 -6.01
C PHE A 224 -19.66 28.90 -6.28
N GLN A 225 -20.23 28.76 -7.48
CA GLN A 225 -20.96 27.54 -7.87
C GLN A 225 -20.03 26.34 -7.94
N ASP A 226 -18.84 26.49 -8.52
CA ASP A 226 -17.85 25.41 -8.61
C ASP A 226 -17.32 25.01 -7.24
N MET A 227 -17.00 25.98 -6.39
CA MET A 227 -16.65 25.76 -4.99
C MET A 227 -17.77 25.03 -4.25
N SER A 228 -19.02 25.51 -4.35
CA SER A 228 -20.16 24.92 -3.66
C SER A 228 -20.46 23.51 -4.11
N ARG A 229 -20.31 23.22 -5.41
CA ARG A 229 -20.48 21.88 -5.98
C ARG A 229 -19.42 20.93 -5.46
N SER A 230 -18.15 21.32 -5.54
CA SER A 230 -17.03 20.48 -5.12
C SER A 230 -17.05 20.24 -3.61
N LEU A 231 -17.16 21.31 -2.80
CA LEU A 231 -17.24 21.17 -1.35
C LEU A 231 -18.49 20.38 -0.92
N GLY A 232 -19.65 20.62 -1.54
CA GLY A 232 -20.87 19.88 -1.27
C GLY A 232 -20.72 18.38 -1.46
N LYS A 233 -20.09 17.95 -2.56
CA LYS A 233 -19.79 16.53 -2.81
C LYS A 233 -18.82 15.93 -1.77
N ALA A 234 -17.77 16.66 -1.41
CA ALA A 234 -16.86 16.21 -0.35
C ALA A 234 -17.58 15.99 1.00
N LEU A 235 -18.45 16.92 1.38
CA LEU A 235 -19.25 16.84 2.61
C LEU A 235 -20.33 15.73 2.57
N GLU A 236 -20.86 15.43 1.40
CA GLU A 236 -21.82 14.33 1.19
C GLU A 236 -21.15 12.97 1.36
N ILE A 237 -19.96 12.79 0.78
CA ILE A 237 -19.22 11.53 0.77
C ILE A 237 -18.59 11.25 2.16
N ASN A 238 -18.10 12.28 2.85
CA ASN A 238 -17.36 12.14 4.10
C ASN A 238 -18.09 12.81 5.27
N PRO A 239 -18.77 12.02 6.15
CA PRO A 239 -19.48 12.56 7.31
C PRO A 239 -18.60 13.35 8.29
N GLY A 240 -17.34 12.98 8.46
CA GLY A 240 -16.40 13.71 9.32
C GLY A 240 -16.06 15.11 8.79
N LEU A 241 -16.00 15.26 7.44
CA LEU A 241 -15.90 16.58 6.82
C LEU A 241 -17.17 17.39 7.00
N LYS A 242 -18.33 16.77 6.87
CA LYS A 242 -19.64 17.44 7.07
C LYS A 242 -19.76 18.01 8.49
N GLU A 243 -19.33 17.27 9.49
CA GLU A 243 -19.30 17.73 10.88
C GLU A 243 -18.32 18.91 11.06
N ALA A 244 -17.13 18.83 10.49
CA ALA A 244 -16.08 19.82 10.67
C ALA A 244 -16.32 21.12 9.88
N LEU A 245 -16.89 21.04 8.67
CA LEU A 245 -16.95 22.15 7.72
C LEU A 245 -18.38 22.62 7.41
N GLY A 246 -19.40 21.81 7.69
CA GLY A 246 -20.78 22.06 7.24
C GLY A 246 -21.33 23.41 7.67
N HIS A 247 -21.15 23.77 8.94
CA HIS A 247 -21.61 25.07 9.46
C HIS A 247 -20.87 26.25 8.82
N ALA A 248 -19.53 26.20 8.78
CA ALA A 248 -18.72 27.26 8.18
C ALA A 248 -18.98 27.40 6.67
N SER A 249 -19.22 26.32 5.97
CA SER A 249 -19.60 26.30 4.56
C SER A 249 -20.95 27.01 4.33
N ALA A 250 -21.96 26.71 5.15
CA ALA A 250 -23.28 27.31 5.04
C ALA A 250 -23.25 28.82 5.34
N GLU A 251 -22.54 29.23 6.40
CA GLU A 251 -22.35 30.64 6.77
C GLU A 251 -21.65 31.42 5.64
N THR A 252 -20.53 30.87 5.11
CA THR A 252 -19.77 31.51 4.05
C THR A 252 -20.60 31.64 2.77
N LYS A 253 -21.39 30.62 2.44
CA LYS A 253 -22.32 30.63 1.31
C LYS A 253 -23.32 31.79 1.41
N ASP A 254 -23.99 31.96 2.58
CA ASP A 254 -24.95 33.05 2.80
C ASP A 254 -24.30 34.45 2.67
N LEU A 255 -23.07 34.59 3.19
CA LEU A 255 -22.31 35.83 3.07
C LEU A 255 -21.96 36.17 1.62
N ILE A 256 -21.52 35.19 0.80
CA ILE A 256 -21.17 35.39 -0.63
C ILE A 256 -22.41 35.76 -1.43
N GLU A 257 -23.55 35.10 -1.21
CA GLU A 257 -24.81 35.41 -1.88
C GLU A 257 -25.29 36.84 -1.54
N LYS A 258 -25.15 37.26 -0.28
CA LYS A 258 -25.44 38.66 0.13
C LYS A 258 -24.50 39.66 -0.53
N ALA A 259 -23.19 39.32 -0.68
CA ALA A 259 -22.23 40.21 -1.35
C ALA A 259 -22.57 40.40 -2.82
N MET A 260 -22.89 39.30 -3.54
CA MET A 260 -23.32 39.38 -4.93
C MET A 260 -24.59 40.20 -5.12
N ARG A 261 -25.60 40.02 -4.23
CA ARG A 261 -26.82 40.84 -4.24
C ARG A 261 -26.49 42.31 -3.99
N LEU A 262 -25.69 42.62 -2.97
CA LEU A 262 -25.27 43.97 -2.65
C LEU A 262 -24.62 44.69 -3.84
N ALA A 263 -23.66 44.04 -4.50
CA ALA A 263 -23.01 44.62 -5.70
C ALA A 263 -23.99 44.85 -6.84
N ARG A 264 -24.91 43.94 -7.08
CA ARG A 264 -25.90 44.02 -8.12
C ARG A 264 -26.87 45.16 -7.84
N GLU A 265 -27.52 45.17 -6.72
CA GLU A 265 -28.58 46.13 -6.35
C GLU A 265 -28.04 47.55 -6.16
N GLN A 266 -26.90 47.71 -5.46
CA GLN A 266 -26.40 49.02 -5.06
C GLN A 266 -25.44 49.66 -6.05
N ILE A 267 -24.98 48.92 -7.11
CA ILE A 267 -24.03 49.45 -8.10
C ILE A 267 -24.47 49.11 -9.51
N VAL A 268 -24.68 47.84 -9.85
CA VAL A 268 -24.92 47.41 -11.23
C VAL A 268 -26.31 47.87 -11.71
N GLU A 269 -27.33 47.72 -10.93
CA GLU A 269 -28.71 48.05 -11.28
C GLU A 269 -29.14 49.42 -10.73
N ALA A 270 -28.36 50.04 -9.83
CA ALA A 270 -28.68 51.30 -9.20
C ALA A 270 -28.65 52.46 -10.22
N GLU A 271 -29.67 53.29 -10.20
CA GLU A 271 -29.71 54.55 -10.93
C GLU A 271 -28.73 55.58 -10.35
N THR A 272 -28.68 55.62 -8.99
CA THR A 272 -27.79 56.53 -8.25
C THR A 272 -26.98 55.72 -7.23
N LEU A 273 -25.66 56.02 -7.16
CA LEU A 273 -24.76 55.36 -6.21
C LEU A 273 -24.78 56.03 -4.83
N SER A 274 -25.72 55.62 -3.96
CA SER A 274 -25.93 56.21 -2.62
C SER A 274 -25.40 55.35 -1.48
N TYR A 275 -25.13 54.06 -1.71
CA TYR A 275 -24.65 53.16 -0.68
C TYR A 275 -23.26 53.61 -0.15
N PRO A 276 -23.00 53.59 1.16
CA PRO A 276 -21.71 54.03 1.71
C PRO A 276 -20.56 53.13 1.26
N ALA A 277 -19.55 53.70 0.64
CA ALA A 277 -18.38 52.95 0.15
C ALA A 277 -17.62 52.21 1.25
N GLY A 278 -17.58 52.80 2.47
CA GLY A 278 -16.95 52.17 3.64
C GLY A 278 -17.65 50.87 4.07
N ASP A 279 -18.99 50.91 4.10
CA ASP A 279 -19.82 49.76 4.51
C ASP A 279 -19.72 48.63 3.49
N TYR A 280 -19.71 48.96 2.19
CA TYR A 280 -19.48 48.01 1.11
C TYR A 280 -18.10 47.33 1.25
N PHE A 281 -17.04 48.12 1.45
CA PHE A 281 -15.70 47.61 1.65
C PHE A 281 -15.59 46.72 2.88
N ALA A 282 -16.15 47.12 3.99
CA ALA A 282 -16.14 46.37 5.25
C ALA A 282 -16.86 45.03 5.11
N PHE A 283 -18.04 45.05 4.47
CA PHE A 283 -18.82 43.82 4.26
C PHE A 283 -18.08 42.81 3.35
N TYR A 284 -17.55 43.26 2.21
CA TYR A 284 -16.76 42.38 1.34
C TYR A 284 -15.50 41.88 2.02
N THR A 285 -14.88 42.66 2.91
CA THR A 285 -13.74 42.20 3.71
C THR A 285 -14.13 41.08 4.64
N GLN A 286 -15.27 41.21 5.34
CA GLN A 286 -15.85 40.16 6.19
C GLN A 286 -16.10 38.85 5.38
N VAL A 287 -16.65 38.96 4.17
CA VAL A 287 -16.89 37.80 3.27
C VAL A 287 -15.58 37.11 2.91
N ILE A 288 -14.58 37.90 2.51
CA ILE A 288 -13.24 37.37 2.14
C ILE A 288 -12.57 36.70 3.33
N ASP A 289 -12.64 37.30 4.51
CA ASP A 289 -12.05 36.74 5.73
C ASP A 289 -12.75 35.43 6.15
N ALA A 290 -14.08 35.35 6.01
CA ALA A 290 -14.84 34.11 6.23
C ALA A 290 -14.41 33.01 5.24
N GLN A 291 -14.20 33.38 3.99
CA GLN A 291 -13.73 32.43 2.95
C GLN A 291 -12.32 31.91 3.25
N PHE A 292 -11.38 32.75 3.70
CA PHE A 292 -10.05 32.29 4.11
C PHE A 292 -10.09 31.39 5.34
N LYS A 293 -10.95 31.69 6.32
CA LYS A 293 -11.16 30.77 7.45
C LYS A 293 -11.71 29.41 7.01
N LEU A 294 -12.58 29.39 6.00
CA LEU A 294 -13.07 28.14 5.41
C LEU A 294 -11.94 27.39 4.67
N ILE A 295 -11.07 28.09 3.93
CA ILE A 295 -9.86 27.52 3.30
C ILE A 295 -8.96 26.86 4.34
N ASP A 296 -8.67 27.55 5.45
CA ASP A 296 -7.82 27.01 6.51
C ASP A 296 -8.39 25.71 7.10
N ARG A 297 -9.69 25.71 7.46
CA ARG A 297 -10.37 24.52 7.97
C ARG A 297 -10.44 23.38 6.94
N ALA A 298 -10.68 23.71 5.67
CA ALA A 298 -10.70 22.72 4.59
C ALA A 298 -9.31 22.11 4.37
N SER A 299 -8.24 22.92 4.47
CA SER A 299 -6.85 22.45 4.41
C SER A 299 -6.51 21.50 5.55
N GLU A 300 -6.98 21.77 6.79
CA GLU A 300 -6.86 20.85 7.93
C GLU A 300 -7.66 19.54 7.69
N GLY A 301 -8.82 19.64 7.02
CA GLY A 301 -9.60 18.48 6.59
C GLY A 301 -8.82 17.60 5.60
N LEU A 302 -8.19 18.23 4.60
CA LEU A 302 -7.33 17.54 3.62
C LEU A 302 -6.15 16.82 4.30
N GLU A 303 -5.46 17.49 5.22
CA GLU A 303 -4.34 16.89 5.96
C GLU A 303 -4.78 15.63 6.70
N ARG A 304 -5.94 15.67 7.37
CA ARG A 304 -6.50 14.50 8.07
C ARG A 304 -6.85 13.36 7.13
N ILE A 305 -7.48 13.64 5.98
CA ILE A 305 -7.88 12.62 5.00
C ILE A 305 -6.64 11.94 4.42
N LEU A 306 -5.65 12.72 3.94
CA LEU A 306 -4.46 12.16 3.32
C LEU A 306 -3.59 11.40 4.33
N ALA A 307 -3.45 11.90 5.56
CA ALA A 307 -2.76 11.17 6.63
C ALA A 307 -3.44 9.83 6.97
N ALA A 308 -4.78 9.83 7.06
CA ALA A 308 -5.57 8.61 7.29
C ALA A 308 -5.43 7.62 6.14
N ARG A 309 -5.38 8.09 4.88
CA ARG A 309 -5.12 7.26 3.69
C ARG A 309 -3.75 6.59 3.75
N VAL A 310 -2.69 7.34 4.00
CA VAL A 310 -1.33 6.79 4.12
C VAL A 310 -1.27 5.73 5.23
N SER A 311 -1.88 6.00 6.38
CA SER A 311 -1.95 5.04 7.49
C SER A 311 -2.71 3.77 7.11
N ARG A 312 -3.88 3.90 6.47
CA ARG A 312 -4.72 2.78 6.01
C ARG A 312 -3.98 1.91 4.99
N LEU A 313 -3.39 2.51 3.97
CA LEU A 313 -2.65 1.79 2.92
C LEU A 313 -1.43 1.05 3.49
N THR A 314 -0.66 1.71 4.35
CA THR A 314 0.50 1.10 5.02
C THR A 314 0.06 -0.04 5.95
N GLY A 315 -1.00 0.16 6.73
CA GLY A 315 -1.55 -0.87 7.59
C GLY A 315 -2.05 -2.09 6.82
N ALA A 316 -2.77 -1.88 5.71
CA ALA A 316 -3.23 -2.95 4.83
C ALA A 316 -2.07 -3.73 4.20
N GLN A 317 -1.03 -3.04 3.71
CA GLN A 317 0.17 -3.70 3.17
C GLN A 317 0.85 -4.58 4.23
N MET A 318 1.06 -4.07 5.43
CA MET A 318 1.68 -4.81 6.53
C MET A 318 0.84 -6.00 6.99
N ALA A 319 -0.49 -5.86 7.03
CA ALA A 319 -1.41 -6.95 7.39
C ALA A 319 -1.34 -8.09 6.36
N VAL A 320 -1.36 -7.78 5.06
CA VAL A 320 -1.25 -8.80 4.00
C VAL A 320 0.10 -9.49 4.04
N LEU A 321 1.21 -8.75 4.14
CA LEU A 321 2.55 -9.33 4.23
C LEU A 321 2.71 -10.19 5.49
N GLY A 322 2.19 -9.75 6.62
CA GLY A 322 2.18 -10.52 7.87
C GLY A 322 1.37 -11.82 7.76
N ALA A 323 0.19 -11.77 7.14
CA ALA A 323 -0.61 -12.97 6.89
C ALA A 323 0.12 -13.97 5.98
N ILE A 324 0.76 -13.51 4.91
CA ILE A 324 1.55 -14.37 4.02
C ILE A 324 2.73 -14.98 4.76
N ALA A 325 3.47 -14.19 5.54
CA ALA A 325 4.58 -14.70 6.35
C ALA A 325 4.12 -15.79 7.33
N LEU A 326 2.98 -15.58 7.99
CA LEU A 326 2.38 -16.57 8.88
C LEU A 326 2.04 -17.88 8.13
N VAL A 327 1.40 -17.78 6.97
CA VAL A 327 1.06 -18.96 6.14
C VAL A 327 2.32 -19.71 5.73
N VAL A 328 3.38 -19.02 5.33
CA VAL A 328 4.67 -19.65 4.97
C VAL A 328 5.28 -20.36 6.18
N VAL A 329 5.31 -19.74 7.35
CA VAL A 329 5.83 -20.36 8.58
C VAL A 329 5.04 -21.62 8.92
N VAL A 330 3.71 -21.56 8.90
CA VAL A 330 2.83 -22.71 9.17
C VAL A 330 3.07 -23.82 8.15
N ALA A 331 3.19 -23.50 6.87
CA ALA A 331 3.48 -24.48 5.81
C ALA A 331 4.82 -25.17 6.02
N ILE A 332 5.88 -24.44 6.41
CA ILE A 332 7.18 -25.00 6.74
C ILE A 332 7.09 -25.95 7.93
N LEU A 333 6.44 -25.51 9.02
CA LEU A 333 6.27 -26.33 10.24
C LEU A 333 5.51 -27.63 9.94
N LEU A 334 4.41 -27.52 9.17
CA LEU A 334 3.62 -28.70 8.75
C LEU A 334 4.47 -29.63 7.86
N GLY A 335 5.19 -29.07 6.88
CA GLY A 335 6.09 -29.85 6.04
C GLY A 335 7.14 -30.63 6.84
N VAL A 336 7.81 -29.97 7.79
CA VAL A 336 8.77 -30.61 8.68
C VAL A 336 8.11 -31.69 9.56
N ALA A 337 6.91 -31.41 10.09
CA ALA A 337 6.16 -32.38 10.89
C ALA A 337 5.77 -33.62 10.08
N VAL A 338 5.31 -33.45 8.84
CA VAL A 338 4.95 -34.53 7.93
C VAL A 338 6.18 -35.37 7.58
N VAL A 339 7.30 -34.74 7.20
CA VAL A 339 8.57 -35.47 6.92
C VAL A 339 9.00 -36.30 8.12
N ARG A 340 9.01 -35.68 9.32
CA ARG A 340 9.39 -36.37 10.56
C ARG A 340 8.46 -37.53 10.88
N SER A 341 7.14 -37.33 10.66
CA SER A 341 6.15 -38.39 10.89
C SER A 341 6.36 -39.58 9.97
N ILE A 342 6.54 -39.37 8.67
CA ILE A 342 6.78 -40.43 7.70
C ILE A 342 8.08 -41.17 8.00
N LEU A 343 9.18 -40.45 8.21
CA LEU A 343 10.48 -41.05 8.52
C LEU A 343 10.47 -41.83 9.86
N ARG A 344 9.66 -41.41 10.81
CA ARG A 344 9.49 -42.10 12.09
C ARG A 344 8.66 -43.39 11.91
N GLN A 345 7.57 -43.35 11.11
CA GLN A 345 6.76 -44.54 10.85
C GLN A 345 7.47 -45.60 10.04
N LEU A 346 8.30 -45.18 9.05
CA LEU A 346 9.11 -46.07 8.23
C LEU A 346 10.35 -46.59 8.96
N GLY A 347 10.91 -45.82 9.89
CA GLY A 347 12.17 -46.11 10.59
C GLY A 347 13.41 -45.65 9.82
N GLY A 348 13.27 -45.12 8.57
CA GLY A 348 14.33 -44.69 7.69
C GLY A 348 13.77 -44.10 6.40
N GLU A 349 14.63 -43.91 5.40
CA GLU A 349 14.24 -43.43 4.07
C GLU A 349 13.36 -44.47 3.36
N PRO A 350 12.29 -44.07 2.65
CA PRO A 350 11.41 -44.98 1.90
C PRO A 350 12.14 -45.84 0.88
N ALA A 351 13.16 -45.28 0.23
CA ALA A 351 13.97 -46.00 -0.75
C ALA A 351 14.73 -47.18 -0.10
N TYR A 352 15.30 -46.98 1.09
CA TYR A 352 15.98 -48.03 1.85
C TYR A 352 14.99 -49.13 2.27
N ALA A 353 13.82 -48.79 2.73
CA ALA A 353 12.78 -49.76 3.06
C ALA A 353 12.39 -50.61 1.81
N ALA A 354 12.22 -50.00 0.66
CA ALA A 354 11.93 -50.71 -0.59
C ALA A 354 13.10 -51.65 -1.03
N GLU A 355 14.35 -51.22 -0.86
CA GLU A 355 15.53 -52.06 -1.13
C GLU A 355 15.56 -53.28 -0.25
N VAL A 356 15.32 -53.11 1.05
CA VAL A 356 15.26 -54.22 2.00
C VAL A 356 14.15 -55.23 1.64
N VAL A 357 12.95 -54.72 1.29
CA VAL A 357 11.86 -55.58 0.80
C VAL A 357 12.26 -56.38 -0.44
N ALA A 358 12.91 -55.74 -1.42
CA ALA A 358 13.33 -56.43 -2.63
C ALA A 358 14.34 -57.50 -2.36
N LYS A 359 15.33 -57.31 -1.46
CA LYS A 359 16.30 -58.30 -1.05
C LYS A 359 15.65 -59.51 -0.37
N VAL A 360 14.73 -59.25 0.59
CA VAL A 360 13.97 -60.29 1.30
C VAL A 360 13.09 -61.08 0.32
N ALA A 361 12.41 -60.43 -0.59
CA ALA A 361 11.59 -61.07 -1.62
C ALA A 361 12.43 -61.94 -2.58
N GLY A 362 13.71 -61.57 -2.84
CA GLY A 362 14.68 -62.33 -3.59
C GLY A 362 15.28 -63.53 -2.80
N GLY A 363 14.85 -63.75 -1.57
CA GLY A 363 15.31 -64.89 -0.72
C GLY A 363 16.54 -64.58 0.15
N ASP A 364 17.06 -63.34 0.15
CA ASP A 364 18.19 -62.95 0.99
C ASP A 364 17.68 -62.67 2.45
N LEU A 365 17.65 -63.71 3.25
CA LEU A 365 17.37 -63.64 4.67
C LEU A 365 18.58 -63.27 5.55
N GLY A 366 19.77 -63.06 4.91
CA GLY A 366 20.97 -62.62 5.59
C GLY A 366 21.13 -61.06 5.62
N VAL A 367 20.24 -60.33 5.00
CA VAL A 367 20.28 -58.88 4.95
C VAL A 367 20.27 -58.26 6.36
N ARG A 368 21.26 -57.41 6.65
CA ARG A 368 21.28 -56.62 7.90
C ARG A 368 20.39 -55.41 7.76
N ILE A 369 19.31 -55.35 8.54
CA ILE A 369 18.40 -54.22 8.54
C ILE A 369 18.82 -53.24 9.69
N GLU A 370 19.31 -52.04 9.22
CA GLU A 370 19.70 -50.99 10.14
C GLU A 370 18.45 -50.25 10.60
N THR A 371 18.22 -50.20 11.92
CA THR A 371 17.15 -49.46 12.59
C THR A 371 17.76 -48.46 13.56
N ARG A 372 17.02 -47.39 13.88
CA ARG A 372 17.47 -46.46 14.92
C ARG A 372 17.54 -47.12 16.26
N ALA A 373 18.46 -46.67 17.13
CA ALA A 373 18.54 -47.16 18.51
C ALA A 373 17.19 -46.96 19.24
N GLY A 374 16.65 -48.04 19.77
CA GLY A 374 15.38 -48.07 20.48
C GLY A 374 14.13 -48.05 19.58
N ASP A 375 14.26 -48.28 18.29
CA ASP A 375 13.14 -48.36 17.37
C ASP A 375 12.54 -49.76 17.35
N GLU A 376 11.38 -49.90 17.96
CA GLU A 376 10.63 -51.17 18.02
C GLU A 376 9.33 -51.16 17.23
N THR A 377 8.89 -49.96 16.74
CA THR A 377 7.55 -49.77 16.21
C THR A 377 7.51 -49.45 14.73
N SER A 378 8.60 -49.05 14.12
CA SER A 378 8.65 -48.70 12.69
C SER A 378 8.50 -49.90 11.78
N LEU A 379 8.19 -49.64 10.52
CA LEU A 379 8.13 -50.65 9.46
C LEU A 379 9.43 -51.42 9.32
N LEU A 380 10.60 -50.74 9.32
CA LEU A 380 11.92 -51.39 9.27
C LEU A 380 12.16 -52.26 10.51
N ALA A 381 11.76 -51.85 11.70
CA ALA A 381 11.86 -52.70 12.90
C ALA A 381 10.96 -53.94 12.80
N ALA A 382 9.74 -53.79 12.26
CA ALA A 382 8.88 -54.97 12.02
C ALA A 382 9.45 -55.91 10.96
N MET A 383 10.01 -55.39 9.90
CA MET A 383 10.69 -56.18 8.84
C MET A 383 11.91 -56.90 9.39
N LYS A 384 12.73 -56.27 10.25
CA LYS A 384 13.86 -56.87 10.90
C LYS A 384 13.43 -58.12 11.71
N ARG A 385 12.39 -57.99 12.55
CA ARG A 385 11.82 -59.13 13.31
C ARG A 385 11.31 -60.24 12.40
N MET A 386 10.65 -59.86 11.29
CA MET A 386 10.15 -60.82 10.29
C MET A 386 11.32 -61.60 9.65
N VAL A 387 12.38 -60.93 9.22
CA VAL A 387 13.56 -61.57 8.61
C VAL A 387 14.28 -62.46 9.60
N GLU A 388 14.45 -62.02 10.85
CA GLU A 388 15.06 -62.85 11.91
C GLU A 388 14.21 -64.08 12.22
N SER A 389 12.88 -63.97 12.25
CA SER A 389 11.98 -65.12 12.47
C SER A 389 11.99 -66.10 11.29
N LEU A 390 11.94 -65.58 10.04
CA LEU A 390 12.01 -66.42 8.85
C LEU A 390 13.36 -67.13 8.76
N GLY A 391 14.46 -66.39 9.00
CA GLY A 391 15.81 -66.98 9.00
C GLY A 391 15.98 -68.07 10.08
N GLY A 392 15.36 -67.88 11.25
CA GLY A 392 15.31 -68.91 12.30
C GLY A 392 14.51 -70.13 11.89
N THR A 393 13.38 -69.92 11.20
CA THR A 393 12.54 -71.03 10.67
C THR A 393 13.26 -71.81 9.60
N VAL A 394 13.90 -71.12 8.65
CA VAL A 394 14.66 -71.76 7.55
C VAL A 394 15.84 -72.55 8.12
N ARG A 395 16.55 -72.06 9.14
CA ARG A 395 17.62 -72.81 9.83
C ARG A 395 17.05 -74.09 10.45
N ARG A 396 15.95 -74.04 11.20
CA ARG A 396 15.33 -75.22 11.78
C ARG A 396 14.91 -76.24 10.73
N ILE A 397 14.39 -75.80 9.59
CA ILE A 397 14.04 -76.70 8.50
C ILE A 397 15.30 -77.37 7.93
N LYS A 398 16.38 -76.61 7.76
CA LYS A 398 17.66 -77.15 7.29
C LYS A 398 18.23 -78.19 8.27
N ASP A 399 18.29 -77.85 9.55
CA ASP A 399 18.76 -78.74 10.61
C ASP A 399 17.94 -80.04 10.67
N SER A 400 16.59 -79.91 10.53
CA SER A 400 15.69 -81.07 10.46
C SER A 400 15.92 -81.92 9.20
N ALA A 401 16.15 -81.27 8.04
CA ALA A 401 16.43 -81.99 6.80
C ALA A 401 17.80 -82.71 6.88
N GLU A 402 18.81 -82.14 7.49
CA GLU A 402 20.11 -82.79 7.75
C GLU A 402 19.95 -83.96 8.70
N ALA A 403 19.14 -83.82 9.79
CA ALA A 403 18.86 -84.93 10.68
C ALA A 403 18.11 -86.09 10.02
N VAL A 404 17.10 -85.76 9.15
CA VAL A 404 16.41 -86.77 8.33
C VAL A 404 17.37 -87.46 7.36
N GLY A 405 18.27 -86.67 6.73
CA GLY A 405 19.29 -87.22 5.86
C GLY A 405 20.21 -88.21 6.60
N THR A 406 20.67 -87.81 7.77
CA THR A 406 21.52 -88.67 8.65
C THR A 406 20.78 -89.94 9.07
N ALA A 407 19.53 -89.83 9.53
CA ALA A 407 18.71 -90.95 9.86
C ALA A 407 18.41 -91.89 8.69
N SER A 408 18.17 -91.34 7.53
CA SER A 408 17.99 -92.09 6.28
C SER A 408 19.26 -92.88 5.90
N GLN A 409 20.45 -92.31 6.12
CA GLN A 409 21.71 -92.94 5.91
C GLN A 409 21.96 -94.10 6.89
N GLN A 410 21.59 -93.89 8.12
CA GLN A 410 21.61 -94.95 9.21
C GLN A 410 20.65 -96.12 8.86
N ILE A 411 19.45 -95.78 8.42
CA ILE A 411 18.47 -96.78 7.98
C ILE A 411 19.01 -97.57 6.76
N ALA A 412 19.57 -96.88 5.79
CA ALA A 412 20.17 -97.55 4.65
C ALA A 412 21.34 -98.49 5.03
N SER A 413 22.20 -98.05 5.94
CA SER A 413 23.29 -98.89 6.49
C SER A 413 22.79 -100.07 7.25
N GLY A 414 21.74 -99.82 8.14
CA GLY A 414 21.06 -100.85 8.88
C GLY A 414 20.34 -101.89 8.05
N ASN A 415 19.75 -101.45 6.89
CA ASN A 415 19.10 -102.31 5.96
C ASN A 415 20.16 -103.16 5.17
N ALA A 416 21.30 -102.58 4.88
CA ALA A 416 22.42 -103.31 4.25
C ALA A 416 23.00 -104.39 5.17
N ASP A 417 23.16 -104.05 6.50
CA ASP A 417 23.59 -105.04 7.51
C ASP A 417 22.48 -106.14 7.71
N LEU A 418 21.22 -105.74 7.72
CA LEU A 418 20.14 -106.68 7.80
C LEU A 418 20.05 -107.62 6.64
N SER A 419 20.28 -107.12 5.40
CA SER A 419 20.36 -107.92 4.17
C SER A 419 21.51 -108.91 4.20
N SER A 420 22.67 -108.43 4.64
CA SER A 420 23.84 -109.31 4.82
C SER A 420 23.62 -110.48 5.87
N ARG A 421 22.99 -110.08 6.96
CA ARG A 421 22.62 -111.11 8.05
C ARG A 421 21.51 -112.00 7.55
N THR A 422 20.60 -111.56 6.75
CA THR A 422 19.53 -112.40 6.13
C THR A 422 20.09 -113.38 5.15
N GLU A 423 21.07 -112.96 4.38
CA GLU A 423 21.83 -113.87 3.44
C GLU A 423 22.67 -114.87 4.22
N GLU A 424 23.35 -114.43 5.32
CA GLU A 424 24.05 -115.38 6.23
C GLU A 424 23.09 -116.39 6.87
N GLN A 425 21.91 -115.89 7.34
CA GLN A 425 20.89 -116.79 7.90
C GLN A 425 20.30 -117.75 6.88
N ALA A 426 20.07 -117.27 5.63
CA ALA A 426 19.60 -118.15 4.56
C ALA A 426 20.65 -119.22 4.24
N SER A 427 21.94 -118.84 4.11
CA SER A 427 23.04 -119.76 3.89
C SER A 427 23.18 -120.77 5.07
N SER A 428 23.05 -120.31 6.29
CA SER A 428 23.02 -121.22 7.50
C SER A 428 21.86 -122.18 7.51
N LEU A 429 20.64 -121.68 7.11
CA LEU A 429 19.45 -122.53 6.96
C LEU A 429 19.61 -123.53 5.80
N GLU A 430 20.18 -123.13 4.69
CA GLU A 430 20.53 -124.11 3.59
C GLU A 430 21.54 -125.18 4.05
N GLN A 431 22.56 -124.71 4.81
CA GLN A 431 23.56 -125.67 5.36
C GLN A 431 22.91 -126.58 6.35
N THR A 432 22.00 -126.04 7.19
CA THR A 432 21.24 -126.85 8.18
C THR A 432 20.27 -127.85 7.50
N ALA A 433 19.59 -127.38 6.45
CA ALA A 433 18.70 -128.21 5.65
C ALA A 433 19.45 -129.33 4.94
N SER A 434 20.62 -129.01 4.38
CA SER A 434 21.54 -130.02 3.74
C SER A 434 22.09 -131.03 4.79
N SER A 435 22.41 -130.53 5.98
CA SER A 435 22.83 -131.39 7.08
C SER A 435 21.67 -132.28 7.60
N MET A 436 20.44 -131.76 7.62
CA MET A 436 19.27 -132.60 7.94
C MET A 436 18.91 -133.57 6.87
N GLU A 437 19.13 -133.32 5.54
CA GLU A 437 19.01 -134.31 4.50
C GLU A 437 20.05 -135.40 4.57
N GLU A 438 21.30 -134.99 4.92
CA GLU A 438 22.32 -136.05 5.16
C GLU A 438 22.07 -136.94 6.34
N LEU A 439 21.35 -136.41 7.40
CA LEU A 439 21.00 -137.26 8.53
C LEU A 439 19.75 -138.10 8.32
N ALA A 440 18.98 -137.85 7.28
CA ALA A 440 17.75 -138.61 6.97
C ALA A 440 17.92 -139.68 5.90
N SER A 441 19.15 -139.76 5.28
CA SER A 441 19.52 -140.81 4.28
C SER A 441 20.31 -141.87 4.95
#